data_724625c61fffa44ecb86676b05e62e72
#
_entry.id   724625c61fffa44ecb86676b05e62e72
#
_cell.length_a   1.000
_cell.length_b   1.000
_cell.length_c   1.000
_cell.angle_alpha   90.00
_cell.angle_beta   90.00
_cell.angle_gamma   90.00
#
_symmetry.space_group_name_H-M   'P 1'
#
loop_
_entity.id
_entity.type
_entity.pdbx_description
1 polymer ?
#
loop_
_entity_poly.entity_id
_entity_poly.type
_entity_poly.pdbx_seq_one_letter_code
_entity_poly.pdbx_strand_id
1 'polypeptide(L)'
;AQVYPPGLRHPVAFIYPNVYHLGMSNLGMHILYQMINERGDSACERFFLPDKRLQQEHIKSKTPLLSLENQRPLADFDVIFVMLSFEMDYDNLLTVLDLGNIRLRAAERNQREPLVIIGGPCATFNPEPLAAVADAFVIGEGEETVQYVLDTIYREESKQARLAALAQVPGVYVPSLYTAQYDDEGEFTALLPQEGAPAKVARQWARDID
;
A
#
# COMPACT_ATOMS: atom_id res chain seq x y z
N ALA A 1 -14.16 -7.80 13.66
CA ALA A 1 -12.89 -8.30 13.14
C ALA A 1 -13.09 -9.71 12.60
N GLN A 2 -12.51 -10.02 11.47
CA GLN A 2 -12.47 -11.37 10.91
C GLN A 2 -11.09 -11.94 11.25
N VAL A 3 -11.06 -13.11 11.86
CA VAL A 3 -9.85 -13.79 12.30
C VAL A 3 -9.74 -15.13 11.58
N TYR A 4 -8.63 -15.35 10.89
CA TYR A 4 -8.37 -16.58 10.15
C TYR A 4 -7.14 -17.30 10.72
N PRO A 5 -7.13 -18.64 10.76
CA PRO A 5 -5.94 -19.40 11.16
C PRO A 5 -4.75 -19.08 10.24
N PRO A 6 -3.53 -18.95 10.80
CA PRO A 6 -2.33 -18.72 10.00
C PRO A 6 -2.08 -19.82 8.96
N GLY A 7 -1.60 -19.42 7.78
CA GLY A 7 -1.17 -20.33 6.71
C GLY A 7 -2.27 -20.86 5.78
N LEU A 8 -3.54 -20.53 6.02
CA LEU A 8 -4.64 -20.92 5.13
C LEU A 8 -4.92 -19.90 4.02
N ARG A 9 -4.47 -18.66 4.19
CA ARG A 9 -4.72 -17.54 3.29
C ARG A 9 -3.51 -16.64 3.21
N HIS A 10 -3.36 -15.93 2.10
CA HIS A 10 -2.31 -14.91 1.94
C HIS A 10 -2.53 -13.76 2.92
N PRO A 11 -1.53 -13.41 3.73
CA PRO A 11 -1.66 -12.31 4.68
C PRO A 11 -1.57 -10.95 3.98
N VAL A 12 -2.60 -10.14 4.14
CA VAL A 12 -2.72 -8.78 3.60
C VAL A 12 -2.82 -7.80 4.75
N ALA A 13 -1.89 -6.84 4.85
CA ALA A 13 -2.00 -5.73 5.78
C ALA A 13 -2.78 -4.57 5.15
N PHE A 14 -3.63 -3.92 5.93
CA PHE A 14 -4.33 -2.72 5.51
C PHE A 14 -4.11 -1.59 6.51
N ILE A 15 -3.32 -0.60 6.13
CA ILE A 15 -2.98 0.55 6.95
C ILE A 15 -3.93 1.71 6.65
N TYR A 16 -4.53 2.25 7.71
CA TYR A 16 -5.06 3.61 7.74
C TYR A 16 -4.11 4.44 8.61
N PRO A 17 -3.30 5.36 8.06
CA PRO A 17 -2.21 6.00 8.78
C PRO A 17 -2.69 7.15 9.68
N ASN A 18 -3.69 6.88 10.48
CA ASN A 18 -4.23 7.75 11.51
C ASN A 18 -4.76 6.91 12.67
N VAL A 19 -5.25 7.58 13.71
CA VAL A 19 -5.74 6.91 14.92
C VAL A 19 -6.96 6.01 14.64
N TYR A 20 -7.11 4.97 15.45
CA TYR A 20 -8.12 3.93 15.32
C TYR A 20 -9.53 4.45 15.03
N HIS A 21 -10.02 5.44 15.80
CA HIS A 21 -11.39 5.92 15.67
C HIS A 21 -11.65 6.65 14.34
N LEU A 22 -10.64 7.32 13.76
CA LEU A 22 -10.75 7.94 12.43
C LEU A 22 -10.78 6.87 11.34
N GLY A 23 -9.91 5.87 11.40
CA GLY A 23 -9.94 4.78 10.45
C GLY A 23 -11.24 3.98 10.52
N MET A 24 -11.73 3.71 11.72
CA MET A 24 -13.01 3.01 11.91
C MET A 24 -14.23 3.82 11.50
N SER A 25 -14.09 5.10 11.25
CA SER A 25 -15.15 5.96 10.68
C SER A 25 -15.06 6.07 9.15
N ASN A 26 -14.04 5.50 8.53
CA ASN A 26 -13.83 5.58 7.08
C ASN A 26 -14.54 4.42 6.36
N LEU A 27 -15.59 4.75 5.59
CA LEU A 27 -16.39 3.75 4.88
C LEU A 27 -15.57 2.99 3.82
N GLY A 28 -14.75 3.68 3.03
CA GLY A 28 -13.93 3.06 1.99
C GLY A 28 -12.96 2.02 2.55
N MET A 29 -12.38 2.29 3.74
CA MET A 29 -11.57 1.30 4.45
C MET A 29 -12.37 0.03 4.79
N HIS A 30 -13.61 0.17 5.24
CA HIS A 30 -14.45 -0.97 5.58
C HIS A 30 -14.84 -1.79 4.35
N ILE A 31 -15.20 -1.11 3.25
CA ILE A 31 -15.53 -1.76 1.98
C ILE A 31 -14.34 -2.60 1.49
N LEU A 32 -13.16 -2.00 1.35
CA LEU A 32 -11.97 -2.71 0.87
C LEU A 32 -11.54 -3.84 1.82
N TYR A 33 -11.57 -3.60 3.14
CA TYR A 33 -11.30 -4.64 4.13
C TYR A 33 -12.24 -5.85 3.98
N GLN A 34 -13.53 -5.60 3.81
CA GLN A 34 -14.52 -6.65 3.60
C GLN A 34 -14.27 -7.39 2.28
N MET A 35 -14.12 -6.66 1.18
CA MET A 35 -13.89 -7.24 -0.15
C MET A 35 -12.64 -8.14 -0.19
N ILE A 36 -11.54 -7.72 0.43
CA ILE A 36 -10.32 -8.53 0.49
C ILE A 36 -10.56 -9.82 1.29
N ASN A 37 -11.28 -9.75 2.40
CA ASN A 37 -11.57 -10.93 3.23
C ASN A 37 -12.60 -11.88 2.58
N GLU A 38 -13.50 -11.39 1.74
CA GLU A 38 -14.47 -12.20 1.01
C GLU A 38 -13.86 -13.02 -0.13
N ARG A 39 -12.63 -12.71 -0.56
CA ARG A 39 -11.92 -13.45 -1.61
C ARG A 39 -11.73 -14.94 -1.30
N GLY A 40 -11.65 -15.34 -0.04
CA GLY A 40 -11.40 -16.73 0.36
C GLY A 40 -9.93 -17.15 0.31
N ASP A 41 -9.08 -16.51 -0.48
CA ASP A 41 -7.63 -16.73 -0.58
C ASP A 41 -6.79 -15.74 0.24
N SER A 42 -7.39 -14.65 0.70
CA SER A 42 -6.74 -13.55 1.41
C SER A 42 -7.23 -13.43 2.85
N ALA A 43 -6.36 -13.00 3.77
CA ALA A 43 -6.67 -12.63 5.14
C ALA A 43 -6.17 -11.21 5.41
N CYS A 44 -7.10 -10.25 5.39
CA CYS A 44 -6.79 -8.84 5.60
C CYS A 44 -6.84 -8.48 7.08
N GLU A 45 -5.78 -7.87 7.59
CA GLU A 45 -5.65 -7.40 8.96
C GLU A 45 -5.30 -5.90 8.98
N ARG A 46 -5.85 -5.16 9.93
CA ARG A 46 -5.78 -3.70 9.94
C ARG A 46 -4.72 -3.18 10.89
N PHE A 47 -4.11 -2.07 10.46
CA PHE A 47 -3.14 -1.30 11.23
C PHE A 47 -3.52 0.16 11.30
N PHE A 48 -3.27 0.77 12.45
CA PHE A 48 -3.54 2.18 12.70
C PHE A 48 -2.33 2.83 13.35
N LEU A 49 -2.26 4.16 13.29
CA LEU A 49 -1.25 4.92 14.01
C LEU A 49 -1.53 4.83 15.53
N PRO A 50 -0.58 4.33 16.33
CA PRO A 50 -0.70 4.40 17.79
C PRO A 50 -0.65 5.84 18.29
N ASP A 51 -1.20 6.09 19.47
CA ASP A 51 -0.99 7.38 20.11
C ASP A 51 0.49 7.62 20.46
N LYS A 52 0.88 8.88 20.71
CA LYS A 52 2.29 9.25 20.92
C LYS A 52 2.94 8.50 22.09
N ARG A 53 2.19 8.16 23.12
CA ARG A 53 2.71 7.38 24.25
C ARG A 53 3.04 5.96 23.85
N LEU A 54 2.13 5.29 23.14
CA LEU A 54 2.35 3.94 22.61
C LEU A 54 3.47 3.90 21.55
N GLN A 55 3.58 4.92 20.68
CA GLN A 55 4.72 5.04 19.76
C GLN A 55 6.05 5.03 20.52
N GLN A 56 6.17 5.80 21.59
CA GLN A 56 7.36 5.84 22.44
C GLN A 56 7.63 4.50 23.14
N GLU A 57 6.58 3.81 23.58
CA GLU A 57 6.68 2.47 24.16
C GLU A 57 7.21 1.46 23.15
N HIS A 58 6.69 1.43 21.90
CA HIS A 58 7.19 0.60 20.81
C HIS A 58 8.68 0.85 20.53
N ILE A 59 9.08 2.13 20.42
CA ILE A 59 10.48 2.52 20.18
C ILE A 59 11.39 2.05 21.32
N LYS A 60 11.00 2.28 22.59
CA LYS A 60 11.82 1.92 23.76
C LYS A 60 11.95 0.41 23.94
N SER A 61 10.86 -0.33 23.76
CA SER A 61 10.82 -1.78 23.92
C SER A 61 11.33 -2.54 22.69
N LYS A 62 11.49 -1.84 21.55
CA LYS A 62 11.77 -2.44 20.23
C LYS A 62 10.75 -3.49 19.82
N THR A 63 9.51 -3.36 20.27
CA THR A 63 8.42 -4.24 19.85
C THR A 63 7.80 -3.72 18.58
N PRO A 64 7.56 -4.56 17.55
CA PRO A 64 6.95 -4.12 16.30
C PRO A 64 5.48 -3.73 16.50
N LEU A 65 4.98 -2.90 15.59
CA LEU A 65 3.55 -2.64 15.49
C LEU A 65 2.81 -3.92 15.07
N LEU A 66 1.72 -4.22 15.75
CA LEU A 66 0.93 -5.43 15.55
C LEU A 66 -0.44 -5.12 14.94
N SER A 67 -0.98 -6.06 14.16
CA SER A 67 -2.32 -5.97 13.60
C SER A 67 -3.41 -5.99 14.67
N LEU A 68 -4.57 -5.44 14.31
CA LEU A 68 -5.74 -5.42 15.17
C LEU A 68 -6.35 -6.81 15.37
N GLU A 69 -6.33 -7.66 14.34
CA GLU A 69 -7.04 -8.94 14.31
C GLU A 69 -6.28 -10.05 15.05
N ASN A 70 -5.09 -10.38 14.57
CA ASN A 70 -4.32 -11.53 15.06
C ASN A 70 -3.06 -11.15 15.84
N GLN A 71 -2.82 -9.85 16.09
CA GLN A 71 -1.60 -9.37 16.76
C GLN A 71 -0.33 -9.84 16.02
N ARG A 72 -0.36 -9.77 14.68
CA ARG A 72 0.75 -10.17 13.81
C ARG A 72 1.62 -8.95 13.49
N PRO A 73 2.96 -9.08 13.50
CA PRO A 73 3.87 -8.01 13.06
C PRO A 73 3.63 -7.61 11.60
N LEU A 74 3.75 -6.31 11.29
CA LEU A 74 3.53 -5.79 9.93
C LEU A 74 4.48 -6.42 8.89
N ALA A 75 5.70 -6.76 9.29
CA ALA A 75 6.70 -7.39 8.41
C ALA A 75 6.36 -8.84 8.02
N ASP A 76 5.37 -9.47 8.65
CA ASP A 76 4.96 -10.86 8.36
C ASP A 76 3.85 -10.94 7.28
N PHE A 77 3.55 -9.84 6.62
CA PHE A 77 2.56 -9.77 5.56
C PHE A 77 3.21 -9.81 4.16
N ASP A 78 2.48 -10.32 3.16
CA ASP A 78 2.95 -10.38 1.77
C ASP A 78 2.83 -9.02 1.06
N VAL A 79 1.77 -8.29 1.40
CA VAL A 79 1.44 -6.99 0.83
C VAL A 79 0.82 -6.08 1.89
N ILE A 80 1.16 -4.80 1.81
CA ILE A 80 0.64 -3.73 2.64
C ILE A 80 -0.14 -2.77 1.74
N PHE A 81 -1.46 -2.73 1.88
CA PHE A 81 -2.28 -1.66 1.32
C PHE A 81 -2.36 -0.49 2.29
N VAL A 82 -2.27 0.70 1.76
CA VAL A 82 -2.41 1.95 2.51
C VAL A 82 -3.53 2.78 1.92
N MET A 83 -4.51 3.16 2.72
CA MET A 83 -5.50 4.15 2.35
C MET A 83 -5.07 5.52 2.84
N LEU A 84 -4.70 6.41 1.92
CA LEU A 84 -4.19 7.74 2.22
C LEU A 84 -5.19 8.80 1.79
N SER A 85 -5.93 9.34 2.76
CA SER A 85 -7.02 10.27 2.52
C SER A 85 -6.62 11.74 2.63
N PHE A 86 -5.56 12.05 3.38
CA PHE A 86 -5.10 13.41 3.66
C PHE A 86 -3.58 13.49 3.58
N GLU A 87 -3.05 14.58 3.02
CA GLU A 87 -1.61 14.81 2.90
C GLU A 87 -0.92 14.94 4.28
N MET A 88 -1.65 15.39 5.30
CA MET A 88 -1.16 15.44 6.68
C MET A 88 -0.82 14.06 7.27
N ASP A 89 -1.27 12.99 6.61
CA ASP A 89 -0.99 11.61 7.04
C ASP A 89 0.28 11.01 6.41
N TYR A 90 1.04 11.77 5.61
CA TYR A 90 2.30 11.30 5.04
C TYR A 90 3.31 10.91 6.11
N ASP A 91 3.57 11.81 7.08
CA ASP A 91 4.47 11.52 8.20
C ASP A 91 3.95 10.39 9.10
N ASN A 92 2.63 10.31 9.25
CA ASN A 92 1.99 9.23 9.98
C ASN A 92 2.23 7.87 9.32
N LEU A 93 2.14 7.80 7.99
CA LEU A 93 2.47 6.59 7.23
C LEU A 93 3.91 6.15 7.46
N LEU A 94 4.87 7.09 7.35
CA LEU A 94 6.28 6.79 7.61
C LEU A 94 6.48 6.26 9.03
N THR A 95 5.80 6.84 10.01
CA THR A 95 5.83 6.38 11.41
C THR A 95 5.28 4.95 11.55
N VAL A 96 4.15 4.63 10.90
CA VAL A 96 3.55 3.28 10.96
C VAL A 96 4.47 2.24 10.31
N LEU A 97 5.09 2.57 9.16
CA LEU A 97 6.04 1.69 8.49
C LEU A 97 7.28 1.43 9.35
N ASP A 98 7.85 2.47 9.94
CA ASP A 98 9.03 2.37 10.81
C ASP A 98 8.74 1.52 12.06
N LEU A 99 7.65 1.80 12.76
CA LEU A 99 7.19 0.99 13.89
C LEU A 99 6.86 -0.47 13.51
N GLY A 100 6.48 -0.71 12.25
CA GLY A 100 6.26 -2.04 11.69
C GLY A 100 7.52 -2.74 11.21
N ASN A 101 8.71 -2.13 11.38
CA ASN A 101 10.00 -2.62 10.86
C ASN A 101 10.03 -2.77 9.33
N ILE A 102 9.33 -1.91 8.60
CA ILE A 102 9.35 -1.85 7.13
C ILE A 102 10.34 -0.78 6.68
N ARG A 103 11.28 -1.13 5.80
CA ARG A 103 12.19 -0.15 5.21
C ARG A 103 11.40 0.91 4.46
N LEU A 104 11.67 2.19 4.74
CA LEU A 104 10.88 3.28 4.19
C LEU A 104 11.02 3.39 2.67
N ARG A 105 12.23 3.26 2.15
CA ARG A 105 12.47 3.36 0.71
C ARG A 105 12.15 2.05 -0.02
N ALA A 106 11.30 2.11 -1.05
CA ALA A 106 10.94 0.96 -1.87
C ALA A 106 12.16 0.25 -2.50
N ALA A 107 13.17 1.03 -2.90
CA ALA A 107 14.41 0.51 -3.49
C ALA A 107 15.28 -0.29 -2.50
N GLU A 108 15.11 -0.09 -1.20
CA GLU A 108 15.86 -0.80 -0.15
C GLU A 108 15.17 -2.10 0.27
N ARG A 109 13.88 -2.27 -0.03
CA ARG A 109 13.12 -3.49 0.31
C ARG A 109 13.49 -4.64 -0.61
N ASN A 110 13.87 -5.77 0.00
CA ASN A 110 14.21 -6.98 -0.72
C ASN A 110 12.97 -7.85 -1.06
N GLN A 111 13.18 -8.99 -1.71
CA GLN A 111 12.10 -9.90 -2.18
C GLN A 111 11.28 -10.55 -1.05
N ARG A 112 11.77 -10.54 0.20
CA ARG A 112 11.10 -11.14 1.36
C ARG A 112 10.27 -10.13 2.13
N GLU A 113 10.47 -8.84 1.84
CA GLU A 113 9.71 -7.76 2.48
C GLU A 113 8.42 -7.50 1.72
N PRO A 114 7.36 -7.08 2.40
CA PRO A 114 6.07 -6.83 1.76
C PRO A 114 6.14 -5.70 0.73
N LEU A 115 5.30 -5.80 -0.30
CA LEU A 115 5.06 -4.68 -1.21
C LEU A 115 4.19 -3.64 -0.50
N VAL A 116 4.54 -2.37 -0.62
CA VAL A 116 3.74 -1.24 -0.12
C VAL A 116 3.00 -0.60 -1.28
N ILE A 117 1.67 -0.69 -1.25
CA ILE A 117 0.77 -0.20 -2.28
C ILE A 117 -0.14 0.86 -1.69
N ILE A 118 -0.06 2.07 -2.21
CA ILE A 118 -0.80 3.22 -1.68
C ILE A 118 -1.97 3.57 -2.61
N GLY A 119 -3.14 3.72 -2.03
CA GLY A 119 -4.35 4.20 -2.71
C GLY A 119 -5.04 5.32 -1.94
N GLY A 120 -6.17 5.75 -2.45
CA GLY A 120 -6.99 6.82 -1.88
C GLY A 120 -6.79 8.17 -2.60
N PRO A 121 -7.47 9.24 -2.11
CA PRO A 121 -7.46 10.55 -2.76
C PRO A 121 -6.06 11.11 -3.00
N CYS A 122 -5.16 11.06 -2.02
CA CYS A 122 -3.80 11.61 -2.18
C CYS A 122 -3.03 10.91 -3.29
N ALA A 123 -3.09 9.58 -3.37
CA ALA A 123 -2.47 8.80 -4.45
C ALA A 123 -3.05 9.16 -5.82
N THR A 124 -4.37 9.37 -5.87
CA THR A 124 -5.09 9.69 -7.11
C THR A 124 -4.73 11.09 -7.64
N PHE A 125 -4.58 12.06 -6.75
CA PHE A 125 -4.28 13.44 -7.15
C PHE A 125 -2.79 13.69 -7.38
N ASN A 126 -1.91 13.16 -6.52
CA ASN A 126 -0.47 13.32 -6.67
C ASN A 126 0.29 12.20 -5.93
N PRO A 127 0.71 11.12 -6.62
CA PRO A 127 1.47 10.03 -6.01
C PRO A 127 2.95 10.38 -5.75
N GLU A 128 3.50 11.38 -6.45
CA GLU A 128 4.94 11.65 -6.49
C GLU A 128 5.60 11.94 -5.12
N PRO A 129 4.97 12.65 -4.16
CA PRO A 129 5.58 12.86 -2.84
C PRO A 129 5.98 11.56 -2.11
N LEU A 130 5.30 10.46 -2.41
CA LEU A 130 5.56 9.15 -1.81
C LEU A 130 6.14 8.12 -2.82
N ALA A 131 6.53 8.54 -4.01
CA ALA A 131 7.07 7.65 -5.05
C ALA A 131 8.33 6.87 -4.60
N ALA A 132 9.14 7.45 -3.71
CA ALA A 132 10.30 6.77 -3.12
C ALA A 132 9.91 5.74 -2.04
N VAL A 133 8.70 5.81 -1.49
CA VAL A 133 8.19 4.96 -0.40
C VAL A 133 7.34 3.81 -0.92
N ALA A 134 6.46 4.07 -1.86
CA ALA A 134 5.56 3.07 -2.42
C ALA A 134 6.25 2.18 -3.46
N ASP A 135 5.90 0.90 -3.49
CA ASP A 135 6.22 0.00 -4.60
C ASP A 135 5.25 0.22 -5.77
N ALA A 136 3.98 0.53 -5.47
CA ALA A 136 2.96 0.89 -6.45
C ALA A 136 1.89 1.80 -5.86
N PHE A 137 1.13 2.47 -6.74
CA PHE A 137 -0.06 3.24 -6.39
C PHE A 137 -1.28 2.74 -7.15
N VAL A 138 -2.44 2.80 -6.51
CA VAL A 138 -3.74 2.64 -7.14
C VAL A 138 -4.32 4.03 -7.40
N ILE A 139 -4.51 4.36 -8.67
CA ILE A 139 -4.98 5.66 -9.14
C ILE A 139 -6.47 5.58 -9.47
N GLY A 140 -7.30 6.14 -8.61
CA GLY A 140 -8.76 6.10 -8.71
C GLY A 140 -9.41 5.24 -7.63
N GLU A 141 -10.54 4.63 -7.97
CA GLU A 141 -11.31 3.78 -7.06
C GLU A 141 -10.68 2.39 -6.97
N GLY A 142 -10.60 1.87 -5.75
CA GLY A 142 -9.83 0.68 -5.43
C GLY A 142 -10.61 -0.62 -5.51
N GLU A 143 -11.94 -0.59 -5.55
CA GLU A 143 -12.81 -1.74 -5.35
C GLU A 143 -12.53 -2.87 -6.34
N GLU A 144 -12.51 -2.57 -7.63
CA GLU A 144 -12.16 -3.56 -8.66
C GLU A 144 -10.64 -3.73 -8.76
N THR A 145 -9.88 -2.62 -8.71
CA THR A 145 -8.43 -2.64 -8.93
C THR A 145 -7.68 -3.48 -7.91
N VAL A 146 -8.08 -3.44 -6.62
CA VAL A 146 -7.45 -4.24 -5.55
C VAL A 146 -7.57 -5.73 -5.83
N GLN A 147 -8.65 -6.20 -6.46
CA GLN A 147 -8.81 -7.60 -6.82
C GLN A 147 -7.77 -8.02 -7.87
N TYR A 148 -7.60 -7.23 -8.93
CA TYR A 148 -6.59 -7.49 -9.98
C TYR A 148 -5.16 -7.39 -9.44
N VAL A 149 -4.91 -6.45 -8.52
CA VAL A 149 -3.61 -6.30 -7.85
C VAL A 149 -3.26 -7.56 -7.06
N LEU A 150 -4.20 -8.09 -6.25
CA LEU A 150 -3.98 -9.31 -5.47
C LEU A 150 -3.79 -10.53 -6.37
N ASP A 151 -4.61 -10.70 -7.42
CA ASP A 151 -4.45 -11.77 -8.41
C ASP A 151 -3.07 -11.75 -9.06
N THR A 152 -2.58 -10.54 -9.37
CA THR A 152 -1.26 -10.35 -9.97
C THR A 152 -0.14 -10.70 -9.00
N ILE A 153 -0.21 -10.23 -7.74
CA ILE A 153 0.80 -10.51 -6.72
C ILE A 153 0.90 -12.00 -6.41
N TYR A 154 -0.23 -12.70 -6.33
CA TYR A 154 -0.25 -14.12 -5.98
C TYR A 154 0.22 -15.04 -7.12
N ARG A 155 0.13 -14.56 -8.37
CA ARG A 155 0.59 -15.30 -9.54
C ARG A 155 2.09 -15.24 -9.76
N GLU A 156 2.72 -14.15 -9.34
CA GLU A 156 4.13 -13.87 -9.63
C GLU A 156 5.03 -14.21 -8.41
N GLU A 157 6.15 -14.88 -8.65
CA GLU A 157 7.02 -15.37 -7.60
C GLU A 157 8.04 -14.32 -7.09
N SER A 158 8.53 -13.44 -7.98
CA SER A 158 9.55 -12.45 -7.62
C SER A 158 8.99 -11.05 -7.49
N LYS A 159 9.60 -10.21 -6.64
CA LYS A 159 9.25 -8.79 -6.51
C LYS A 159 9.31 -8.07 -7.87
N GLN A 160 10.35 -8.32 -8.66
CA GLN A 160 10.52 -7.68 -9.96
C GLN A 160 9.40 -8.10 -10.93
N ALA A 161 9.06 -9.40 -11.01
CA ALA A 161 7.96 -9.89 -11.83
C ALA A 161 6.61 -9.30 -11.38
N ARG A 162 6.37 -9.23 -10.06
CA ARG A 162 5.18 -8.58 -9.50
C ARG A 162 5.06 -7.12 -9.92
N LEU A 163 6.13 -6.33 -9.81
CA LEU A 163 6.12 -4.91 -10.20
C LEU A 163 5.89 -4.73 -11.71
N ALA A 164 6.55 -5.54 -12.55
CA ALA A 164 6.35 -5.50 -14.00
C ALA A 164 4.91 -5.87 -14.39
N ALA A 165 4.34 -6.90 -13.76
CA ALA A 165 2.96 -7.32 -14.00
C ALA A 165 1.93 -6.31 -13.44
N LEU A 166 2.19 -5.72 -12.27
CA LEU A 166 1.35 -4.68 -11.68
C LEU A 166 1.25 -3.44 -12.57
N ALA A 167 2.33 -3.08 -13.28
CA ALA A 167 2.30 -1.96 -14.21
C ALA A 167 1.34 -2.17 -15.41
N GLN A 168 0.92 -3.42 -15.67
CA GLN A 168 -0.07 -3.75 -16.70
C GLN A 168 -1.52 -3.72 -16.16
N VAL A 169 -1.71 -3.64 -14.85
CA VAL A 169 -3.04 -3.53 -14.24
C VAL A 169 -3.56 -2.10 -14.47
N PRO A 170 -4.75 -1.92 -15.05
CA PRO A 170 -5.33 -0.59 -15.24
C PRO A 170 -5.40 0.20 -13.93
N GLY A 171 -4.95 1.44 -13.93
CA GLY A 171 -4.93 2.31 -12.76
C GLY A 171 -3.80 2.05 -11.77
N VAL A 172 -2.87 1.17 -12.07
CA VAL A 172 -1.70 0.95 -11.21
C VAL A 172 -0.49 1.70 -11.76
N TYR A 173 0.10 2.55 -10.92
CA TYR A 173 1.34 3.27 -11.19
C TYR A 173 2.48 2.66 -10.36
N VAL A 174 3.55 2.24 -11.02
CA VAL A 174 4.75 1.66 -10.41
C VAL A 174 5.93 2.62 -10.60
N PRO A 175 6.27 3.46 -9.60
CA PRO A 175 7.25 4.55 -9.76
C PRO A 175 8.61 4.10 -10.24
N SER A 176 9.09 2.93 -9.81
CA SER A 176 10.40 2.38 -10.19
C SER A 176 10.55 2.10 -11.68
N LEU A 177 9.46 2.09 -12.44
CA LEU A 177 9.45 1.89 -13.91
C LEU A 177 9.40 3.21 -14.68
N TYR A 178 9.61 4.34 -14.02
CA TYR A 178 9.66 5.66 -14.66
C TYR A 178 10.91 6.41 -14.24
N THR A 179 11.38 7.28 -15.15
CA THR A 179 12.55 8.13 -14.91
C THR A 179 12.15 9.59 -15.06
N ALA A 180 12.36 10.38 -14.01
CA ALA A 180 12.17 11.82 -14.07
C ALA A 180 13.26 12.46 -14.93
N GLN A 181 12.84 13.36 -15.85
CA GLN A 181 13.72 14.22 -16.61
C GLN A 181 13.66 15.66 -16.11
N TYR A 182 14.80 16.31 -16.12
CA TYR A 182 14.97 17.69 -15.74
C TYR A 182 15.70 18.41 -16.87
N ASP A 183 15.48 19.71 -17.03
CA ASP A 183 16.23 20.57 -17.94
C ASP A 183 17.59 21.01 -17.34
N ASP A 184 18.31 21.83 -18.08
CA ASP A 184 19.63 22.34 -17.66
C ASP A 184 19.54 23.29 -16.46
N GLU A 185 18.34 23.81 -16.13
CA GLU A 185 18.05 24.69 -15.01
C GLU A 185 17.59 23.89 -13.77
N GLY A 186 17.41 22.55 -13.91
CA GLY A 186 16.97 21.63 -12.85
C GLY A 186 15.47 21.57 -12.66
N GLU A 187 14.68 22.13 -13.60
CA GLU A 187 13.23 22.07 -13.58
C GLU A 187 12.72 20.75 -14.16
N PHE A 188 11.71 20.17 -13.52
CA PHE A 188 11.09 18.93 -13.98
C PHE A 188 10.41 19.14 -15.35
N THR A 189 10.76 18.29 -16.32
CA THR A 189 10.22 18.38 -17.70
C THR A 189 9.30 17.22 -18.06
N ALA A 190 9.63 15.99 -17.64
CA ALA A 190 8.84 14.81 -17.98
C ALA A 190 9.10 13.65 -17.04
N LEU A 191 8.12 12.75 -16.99
CA LEU A 191 8.26 11.40 -16.39
C LEU A 191 8.21 10.37 -17.53
N LEU A 192 9.35 9.75 -17.83
CA LEU A 192 9.47 8.82 -18.93
C LEU A 192 9.28 7.37 -18.48
N PRO A 193 8.39 6.61 -19.13
CA PRO A 193 8.25 5.18 -18.88
C PRO A 193 9.49 4.43 -19.36
N GLN A 194 9.93 3.45 -18.59
CA GLN A 194 10.89 2.45 -18.99
C GLN A 194 10.21 1.37 -19.84
N GLU A 195 11.01 0.48 -20.44
CA GLU A 195 10.48 -0.66 -21.20
C GLU A 195 9.48 -1.49 -20.37
N GLY A 196 8.30 -1.73 -20.93
CA GLY A 196 7.23 -2.46 -20.27
C GLY A 196 6.31 -1.60 -19.37
N ALA A 197 6.60 -0.32 -19.16
CA ALA A 197 5.68 0.57 -18.44
C ALA A 197 4.72 1.30 -19.40
N PRO A 198 3.45 1.51 -19.03
CA PRO A 198 2.52 2.25 -19.86
C PRO A 198 2.91 3.74 -19.91
N ALA A 199 2.79 4.36 -21.10
CA ALA A 199 3.07 5.80 -21.26
C ALA A 199 2.13 6.69 -20.43
N LYS A 200 0.98 6.16 -20.01
CA LYS A 200 -0.03 6.88 -19.23
C LYS A 200 -0.79 5.90 -18.34
N VAL A 201 -0.91 6.23 -17.07
CA VAL A 201 -1.79 5.54 -16.12
C VAL A 201 -3.11 6.30 -16.03
N ALA A 202 -4.21 5.64 -16.40
CA ALA A 202 -5.53 6.25 -16.37
C ALA A 202 -6.23 5.98 -15.04
N ARG A 203 -6.85 7.00 -14.47
CA ARG A 203 -7.69 6.86 -13.28
C ARG A 203 -8.80 5.83 -13.52
N GLN A 204 -8.99 4.93 -12.58
CA GLN A 204 -10.07 3.94 -12.60
C GLN A 204 -11.30 4.46 -11.85
N TRP A 205 -12.44 3.97 -12.27
CA TRP A 205 -13.75 4.24 -11.67
C TRP A 205 -14.45 2.90 -11.44
N ALA A 206 -15.04 2.71 -10.28
CA ALA A 206 -15.91 1.57 -10.04
C ALA A 206 -17.14 1.68 -10.94
N ARG A 207 -17.48 0.58 -11.62
CA ARG A 207 -18.58 0.56 -12.59
C ARG A 207 -19.92 0.20 -11.95
N ASP A 208 -19.87 -0.62 -10.90
CA ASP A 208 -21.04 -1.07 -10.14
C ASP A 208 -20.79 -0.78 -8.65
N ILE A 209 -21.56 0.16 -8.11
CA ILE A 209 -21.52 0.56 -6.69
C ILE A 209 -22.79 0.05 -5.97
N ASP A 210 -23.52 -0.91 -6.54
CA ASP A 210 -24.75 -1.47 -5.97
C ASP A 210 -24.49 -2.49 -4.85
#